data_29bec3d3621cf5acc188f5a05dc97eac
#
_entry.id   29bec3d3621cf5acc188f5a05dc97eac
#
_cell.length_a   1.000
_cell.length_b   1.000
_cell.length_c   1.000
_cell.angle_alpha   90.00
_cell.angle_beta   90.00
_cell.angle_gamma   90.00
#
_symmetry.space_group_name_H-M   'P 1'
#
loop_
_entity.id
_entity.type
_entity.pdbx_description
1 polymer ?
#
loop_
_entity_poly.entity_id
_entity_poly.type
_entity_poly.pdbx_seq_one_letter_code
_entity_poly.pdbx_strand_id
1 'polypeptide(L)'
;DVRLVGSEMCIRDRNNPILGAISVPYLNELYSACIGKGSYCNDKKLMVSDANSLIDSLLVTGFSYDRFDTEDNNYAEFCYLTHKTRGVRRGGAAAVDLAFVASGKVDGYWERGLEIWDLAAGAIIVKEAGGSVSDYPNGEFNLSSGRILACSPRLEEELKTELSKVTPLNKQLYT
;
A
#
# COMPACT_ATOMS: atom_id res chain seq x y z
N ASP A 1 7.38 10.08 22.22
CA ASP A 1 6.35 9.72 21.26
C ASP A 1 7.01 8.94 20.12
N VAL A 2 6.90 7.62 20.15
CA VAL A 2 7.51 6.75 19.13
C VAL A 2 6.52 6.64 17.98
N ARG A 3 6.75 7.43 16.92
CA ARG A 3 5.99 7.31 15.67
C ARG A 3 6.82 6.52 14.66
N LEU A 4 6.18 5.62 13.93
CA LEU A 4 6.75 5.10 12.70
C LEU A 4 6.79 6.24 11.69
N VAL A 5 7.88 6.98 11.70
CA VAL A 5 8.13 8.07 10.74
C VAL A 5 9.09 7.51 9.70
N GLY A 6 8.64 7.49 8.46
CA GLY A 6 9.49 7.23 7.30
C GLY A 6 9.84 8.54 6.62
N SER A 7 11.07 8.66 6.14
CA SER A 7 11.43 9.67 5.15
C SER A 7 11.54 9.00 3.79
N GLU A 8 10.86 9.56 2.80
CA GLU A 8 10.84 9.03 1.44
C GLU A 8 11.51 9.99 0.46
N MET A 9 12.14 9.43 -0.55
CA MET A 9 12.71 10.14 -1.69
C MET A 9 12.41 9.36 -2.96
N CYS A 10 12.00 10.06 -4.00
CA CYS A 10 11.75 9.46 -5.30
C CYS A 10 12.32 10.34 -6.43
N ILE A 11 12.98 9.70 -7.40
CA ILE A 11 13.34 10.31 -8.68
C ILE A 11 12.37 9.79 -9.72
N ARG A 12 11.78 10.68 -10.54
CA ARG A 12 10.80 10.36 -11.58
C ARG A 12 11.26 10.83 -12.95
N ASP A 13 10.92 10.08 -13.97
CA ASP A 13 10.93 10.51 -15.36
C ASP A 13 9.50 10.50 -15.91
N ARG A 14 9.01 11.67 -16.35
CA ARG A 14 7.65 11.85 -16.91
C ARG A 14 6.54 11.16 -16.09
N ASN A 15 6.49 11.41 -14.79
CA ASN A 15 5.54 10.81 -13.84
C ASN A 15 5.79 9.32 -13.48
N ASN A 16 6.80 8.66 -14.05
CA ASN A 16 7.14 7.30 -13.64
C ASN A 16 8.28 7.31 -12.63
N PRO A 17 8.11 6.72 -11.44
CA PRO A 17 9.19 6.52 -10.49
C PRO A 17 10.28 5.65 -11.10
N ILE A 18 11.53 6.11 -11.07
CA ILE A 18 12.71 5.36 -11.56
C ILE A 18 13.64 4.94 -10.43
N LEU A 19 13.63 5.68 -9.33
CA LEU A 19 14.36 5.37 -8.11
C LEU A 19 13.50 5.77 -6.92
N GLY A 20 13.47 4.94 -5.89
CA GLY A 20 12.81 5.24 -4.61
C GLY A 20 13.65 4.80 -3.44
N ALA A 21 13.59 5.57 -2.36
CA ALA A 21 14.17 5.21 -1.07
C ALA A 21 13.21 5.58 0.06
N ILE A 22 13.10 4.70 1.05
CA ILE A 22 12.30 4.90 2.26
C ILE A 22 13.17 4.52 3.46
N SER A 23 13.41 5.48 4.34
CA SER A 23 14.13 5.25 5.58
C SER A 23 13.15 5.05 6.74
N VAL A 24 13.33 4.01 7.51
CA VAL A 24 12.59 3.73 8.75
C VAL A 24 13.61 3.70 9.92
N PRO A 25 14.02 4.85 10.44
CA PRO A 25 15.13 4.95 11.38
C PRO A 25 14.96 4.11 12.63
N TYR A 26 13.75 4.04 13.16
CA TYR A 26 13.45 3.28 14.38
C TYR A 26 13.74 1.78 14.23
N LEU A 27 13.57 1.24 13.00
CA LEU A 27 13.85 -0.16 12.69
C LEU A 27 15.27 -0.35 12.14
N ASN A 28 16.03 0.73 11.95
CA ASN A 28 17.31 0.72 11.26
C ASN A 28 17.23 0.08 9.86
N GLU A 29 16.14 0.38 9.14
CA GLU A 29 15.84 -0.15 7.81
C GLU A 29 15.84 0.98 6.77
N LEU A 30 16.61 0.78 5.70
CA LEU A 30 16.62 1.62 4.50
C LEU A 30 16.16 0.76 3.32
N TYR A 31 14.98 1.04 2.82
CA TYR A 31 14.41 0.41 1.63
C TYR A 31 14.80 1.22 0.41
N SER A 32 15.20 0.58 -0.66
CA SER A 32 15.57 1.24 -1.91
C SER A 32 15.30 0.37 -3.12
N ALA A 33 14.96 1.01 -4.25
CA ALA A 33 14.81 0.36 -5.53
C ALA A 33 15.19 1.30 -6.66
N CYS A 34 15.67 0.72 -7.75
CA CYS A 34 15.87 1.39 -9.03
C CYS A 34 15.32 0.49 -10.12
N ILE A 35 14.65 1.08 -11.12
CA ILE A 35 14.02 0.33 -12.22
C ILE A 35 14.99 -0.67 -12.86
N GLY A 36 14.57 -1.93 -12.94
CA GLY A 36 15.35 -3.04 -13.49
C GLY A 36 16.55 -3.49 -12.65
N LYS A 37 16.69 -2.97 -11.42
CA LYS A 37 17.79 -3.36 -10.52
C LYS A 37 17.34 -4.14 -9.30
N GLY A 38 16.03 -4.28 -9.12
CA GLY A 38 15.42 -4.90 -7.96
C GLY A 38 15.28 -3.96 -6.76
N SER A 39 14.72 -4.49 -5.71
CA SER A 39 14.43 -3.79 -4.46
C SER A 39 15.22 -4.39 -3.31
N TYR A 40 15.65 -3.55 -2.38
CA TYR A 40 16.52 -3.93 -1.27
C TYR A 40 16.08 -3.25 0.03
N CYS A 41 16.30 -3.98 1.14
CA CYS A 41 16.29 -3.40 2.49
C CYS A 41 17.70 -3.55 3.06
N ASN A 42 18.38 -2.43 3.27
CA ASN A 42 19.82 -2.39 3.50
C ASN A 42 20.51 -3.19 2.37
N ASP A 43 21.22 -4.27 2.68
CA ASP A 43 21.93 -5.10 1.69
C ASP A 43 21.14 -6.35 1.26
N LYS A 44 19.91 -6.55 1.77
CA LYS A 44 19.09 -7.72 1.47
C LYS A 44 18.13 -7.45 0.34
N LYS A 45 18.17 -8.26 -0.70
CA LYS A 45 17.20 -8.23 -1.78
C LYS A 45 15.80 -8.54 -1.23
N LEU A 46 14.82 -7.73 -1.64
CA LEU A 46 13.42 -7.91 -1.25
C LEU A 46 12.67 -8.76 -2.25
N MET A 47 11.61 -9.38 -1.74
CA MET A 47 10.60 -10.06 -2.51
C MET A 47 9.29 -9.98 -1.73
N VAL A 48 8.21 -9.65 -2.42
CA VAL A 48 6.86 -9.70 -1.84
C VAL A 48 6.52 -11.10 -1.37
N SER A 49 5.49 -11.24 -0.54
CA SER A 49 5.03 -12.55 -0.09
C SER A 49 4.50 -13.40 -1.26
N ASP A 50 4.41 -14.69 -1.05
CA ASP A 50 3.82 -15.65 -1.99
C ASP A 50 2.32 -15.93 -1.69
N ALA A 51 1.70 -15.11 -0.84
CA ALA A 51 0.30 -15.22 -0.49
C ALA A 51 -0.59 -15.25 -1.75
N ASN A 52 -1.53 -16.17 -1.77
CA ASN A 52 -2.40 -16.46 -2.91
C ASN A 52 -3.88 -16.61 -2.55
N SER A 53 -4.24 -16.27 -1.31
CA SER A 53 -5.60 -16.34 -0.79
C SER A 53 -5.82 -15.24 0.24
N LEU A 54 -6.94 -14.53 0.14
CA LEU A 54 -7.27 -13.46 1.09
C LEU A 54 -7.44 -13.97 2.52
N ILE A 55 -8.06 -15.13 2.69
CA ILE A 55 -8.33 -15.67 4.03
C ILE A 55 -7.05 -15.91 4.86
N ASP A 56 -5.95 -16.17 4.18
CA ASP A 56 -4.65 -16.41 4.81
C ASP A 56 -3.78 -15.14 4.86
N SER A 57 -4.24 -14.05 4.25
CA SER A 57 -3.45 -12.83 4.08
C SER A 57 -3.57 -11.87 5.26
N LEU A 58 -2.45 -11.24 5.58
CA LEU A 58 -2.38 -10.09 6.48
C LEU A 58 -2.28 -8.82 5.65
N LEU A 59 -3.30 -7.98 5.73
CA LEU A 59 -3.34 -6.72 4.99
C LEU A 59 -3.06 -5.52 5.91
N VAL A 60 -2.68 -4.42 5.29
CA VAL A 60 -2.54 -3.13 5.97
C VAL A 60 -3.28 -2.04 5.18
N THR A 61 -3.75 -1.01 5.87
CA THR A 61 -4.45 0.13 5.26
C THR A 61 -4.28 1.39 6.10
N GLY A 62 -4.73 2.51 5.59
CA GLY A 62 -4.83 3.78 6.30
C GLY A 62 -6.15 4.50 6.03
N PHE A 63 -6.30 5.66 6.64
CA PHE A 63 -7.49 6.49 6.53
C PHE A 63 -7.07 7.93 6.26
N SER A 64 -7.56 8.48 5.18
CA SER A 64 -7.33 9.86 4.79
C SER A 64 -7.79 10.87 5.85
N TYR A 65 -7.20 12.04 5.86
CA TYR A 65 -7.57 13.12 6.78
C TYR A 65 -8.99 13.65 6.52
N ASP A 66 -9.48 13.55 5.28
CA ASP A 66 -10.83 13.96 4.86
C ASP A 66 -11.92 12.92 5.15
N ARG A 67 -11.60 11.82 5.81
CA ARG A 67 -12.51 10.68 6.08
C ARG A 67 -13.80 11.05 6.81
N PHE A 68 -13.82 12.20 7.48
CA PHE A 68 -15.03 12.70 8.16
C PHE A 68 -15.95 13.47 7.24
N ASP A 69 -15.45 13.93 6.08
CA ASP A 69 -16.15 14.81 5.14
C ASP A 69 -16.67 14.08 3.90
N THR A 70 -16.23 12.86 3.67
CA THR A 70 -16.58 12.05 2.50
C THR A 70 -17.16 10.68 2.88
N GLU A 71 -18.06 10.15 2.04
CA GLU A 71 -18.54 8.76 2.14
C GLU A 71 -17.47 7.77 1.66
N ASP A 72 -16.61 8.19 0.74
CA ASP A 72 -15.43 7.43 0.29
C ASP A 72 -14.29 7.56 1.33
N ASN A 73 -14.46 6.92 2.48
CA ASN A 73 -13.62 7.10 3.66
C ASN A 73 -12.85 5.85 4.10
N ASN A 74 -12.94 4.77 3.35
CA ASN A 74 -12.30 3.49 3.61
C ASN A 74 -12.84 2.69 4.83
N TYR A 75 -13.89 3.15 5.51
CA TYR A 75 -14.45 2.38 6.63
C TYR A 75 -15.17 1.10 6.17
N ALA A 76 -15.90 1.19 5.05
CA ALA A 76 -16.61 0.05 4.49
C ALA A 76 -15.63 -1.04 4.03
N GLU A 77 -14.59 -0.66 3.30
CA GLU A 77 -13.53 -1.54 2.84
C GLU A 77 -12.80 -2.21 4.00
N PHE A 78 -12.44 -1.41 5.02
CA PHE A 78 -11.79 -1.92 6.22
C PHE A 78 -12.66 -2.98 6.95
N CYS A 79 -13.92 -2.67 7.19
CA CYS A 79 -14.85 -3.61 7.83
C CYS A 79 -15.02 -4.89 6.99
N TYR A 80 -15.24 -4.72 5.69
CA TYR A 80 -15.47 -5.84 4.77
C TYR A 80 -14.25 -6.76 4.68
N LEU A 81 -13.07 -6.20 4.41
CA LEU A 81 -11.84 -6.97 4.27
C LEU A 81 -11.36 -7.59 5.58
N THR A 82 -11.60 -6.95 6.72
CA THR A 82 -11.30 -7.58 8.02
C THR A 82 -12.02 -8.90 8.22
N HIS A 83 -13.23 -9.04 7.65
CA HIS A 83 -14.00 -10.28 7.70
C HIS A 83 -13.54 -11.35 6.68
N LYS A 84 -12.83 -10.94 5.63
CA LYS A 84 -12.40 -11.78 4.51
C LYS A 84 -10.95 -12.26 4.62
N THR A 85 -10.17 -11.68 5.52
CA THR A 85 -8.73 -11.91 5.61
C THR A 85 -8.34 -12.48 6.98
N ARG A 86 -7.12 -12.94 7.11
CA ARG A 86 -6.54 -13.30 8.41
C ARG A 86 -6.51 -12.09 9.36
N GLY A 87 -6.45 -10.89 8.83
CA GLY A 87 -6.54 -9.66 9.58
C GLY A 87 -6.08 -8.44 8.80
N VAL A 88 -6.52 -7.28 9.26
CA VAL A 88 -6.10 -5.99 8.73
C VAL A 88 -5.40 -5.20 9.82
N ARG A 89 -4.34 -4.49 9.47
CA ARG A 89 -3.59 -3.58 10.34
C ARG A 89 -3.74 -2.15 9.84
N ARG A 90 -3.56 -1.21 10.74
CA ARG A 90 -3.45 0.20 10.43
C ARG A 90 -2.05 0.65 10.85
N GLY A 91 -1.12 0.76 9.87
CA GLY A 91 0.29 1.10 10.12
C GLY A 91 0.47 2.59 10.45
N GLY A 92 -0.15 3.46 9.68
CA GLY A 92 -0.16 4.90 9.92
C GLY A 92 0.90 5.69 9.16
N ALA A 93 1.64 5.04 8.27
CA ALA A 93 2.59 5.69 7.36
C ALA A 93 2.61 4.92 6.03
N ALA A 94 1.97 5.48 4.99
CA ALA A 94 1.79 4.83 3.69
C ALA A 94 3.10 4.31 3.08
N ALA A 95 4.16 5.11 3.11
CA ALA A 95 5.47 4.70 2.62
C ALA A 95 6.02 3.47 3.36
N VAL A 96 5.86 3.40 4.68
CA VAL A 96 6.29 2.25 5.49
C VAL A 96 5.43 1.03 5.20
N ASP A 97 4.12 1.20 5.05
CA ASP A 97 3.19 0.12 4.73
C ASP A 97 3.53 -0.50 3.36
N LEU A 98 3.86 0.32 2.36
CA LEU A 98 4.36 -0.13 1.06
C LEU A 98 5.71 -0.86 1.15
N ALA A 99 6.63 -0.37 1.97
CA ALA A 99 7.91 -1.05 2.23
C ALA A 99 7.71 -2.42 2.89
N PHE A 100 6.69 -2.56 3.75
CA PHE A 100 6.36 -3.83 4.38
C PHE A 100 5.72 -4.81 3.38
N VAL A 101 4.93 -4.34 2.42
CA VAL A 101 4.47 -5.18 1.30
C VAL A 101 5.68 -5.67 0.49
N ALA A 102 6.58 -4.78 0.10
CA ALA A 102 7.76 -5.12 -0.70
C ALA A 102 8.68 -6.13 -0.02
N SER A 103 8.70 -6.14 1.31
CA SER A 103 9.53 -7.07 2.12
C SER A 103 8.79 -8.35 2.54
N GLY A 104 7.54 -8.54 2.11
CA GLY A 104 6.72 -9.69 2.49
C GLY A 104 6.33 -9.74 3.97
N LYS A 105 6.48 -8.63 4.71
CA LYS A 105 6.05 -8.53 6.11
C LYS A 105 4.52 -8.48 6.22
N VAL A 106 3.85 -7.95 5.18
CA VAL A 106 2.40 -7.99 4.96
C VAL A 106 2.14 -8.36 3.51
N ASP A 107 0.94 -8.87 3.23
CA ASP A 107 0.61 -9.47 1.94
C ASP A 107 -0.01 -8.47 0.96
N GLY A 108 -0.57 -7.37 1.48
CA GLY A 108 -1.14 -6.31 0.66
C GLY A 108 -1.47 -5.05 1.45
N TYR A 109 -1.60 -3.98 0.70
CA TYR A 109 -1.92 -2.64 1.18
C TYR A 109 -2.87 -1.95 0.21
N TRP A 110 -3.89 -1.29 0.75
CA TRP A 110 -4.76 -0.39 -0.02
C TRP A 110 -5.02 0.88 0.79
N GLU A 111 -5.08 2.01 0.13
CA GLU A 111 -5.46 3.29 0.74
C GLU A 111 -5.88 4.30 -0.33
N ARG A 112 -6.65 5.31 0.10
CA ARG A 112 -7.07 6.45 -0.69
C ARG A 112 -6.72 7.76 0.00
N GLY A 113 -6.76 8.86 -0.78
CA GLY A 113 -6.54 10.22 -0.27
C GLY A 113 -5.07 10.47 0.10
N LEU A 114 -4.18 9.81 -0.63
CA LEU A 114 -2.74 9.92 -0.49
C LEU A 114 -2.16 10.96 -1.46
N GLU A 115 -1.08 11.57 -1.05
CA GLU A 115 -0.33 12.47 -1.90
C GLU A 115 0.74 11.73 -2.71
N ILE A 116 1.23 12.35 -3.77
CA ILE A 116 2.25 11.76 -4.66
C ILE A 116 3.50 11.33 -3.89
N TRP A 117 3.92 12.11 -2.91
CA TRP A 117 5.08 11.80 -2.10
C TRP A 117 4.87 10.57 -1.20
N ASP A 118 3.66 10.29 -0.75
CA ASP A 118 3.34 9.07 0.01
C ASP A 118 3.47 7.79 -0.83
N LEU A 119 3.29 7.90 -2.14
CA LEU A 119 3.14 6.77 -3.06
C LEU A 119 4.38 6.46 -3.88
N ALA A 120 5.07 7.50 -4.36
CA ALA A 120 6.00 7.36 -5.48
C ALA A 120 7.19 6.45 -5.17
N ALA A 121 7.81 6.59 -4.01
CA ALA A 121 8.92 5.73 -3.60
C ALA A 121 8.47 4.30 -3.32
N GLY A 122 7.36 4.14 -2.59
CA GLY A 122 6.82 2.84 -2.24
C GLY A 122 6.39 2.03 -3.46
N ALA A 123 5.77 2.68 -4.45
CA ALA A 123 5.31 2.02 -5.66
C ALA A 123 6.44 1.35 -6.45
N ILE A 124 7.58 2.03 -6.65
CA ILE A 124 8.71 1.41 -7.34
C ILE A 124 9.37 0.32 -6.49
N ILE A 125 9.45 0.51 -5.16
CA ILE A 125 10.01 -0.50 -4.25
C ILE A 125 9.18 -1.78 -4.31
N VAL A 126 7.85 -1.70 -4.30
CA VAL A 126 6.96 -2.86 -4.44
C VAL A 126 7.11 -3.52 -5.81
N LYS A 127 7.08 -2.74 -6.91
CA LYS A 127 7.22 -3.29 -8.27
C LYS A 127 8.56 -4.02 -8.46
N GLU A 128 9.65 -3.45 -8.01
CA GLU A 128 10.99 -4.05 -8.12
C GLU A 128 11.21 -5.23 -7.15
N ALA A 129 10.35 -5.39 -6.14
CA ALA A 129 10.27 -6.58 -5.30
C ALA A 129 9.38 -7.69 -5.91
N GLY A 130 8.85 -7.49 -7.12
CA GLY A 130 7.98 -8.44 -7.81
C GLY A 130 6.49 -8.34 -7.40
N GLY A 131 6.09 -7.28 -6.72
CA GLY A 131 4.71 -7.01 -6.35
C GLY A 131 3.91 -6.35 -7.46
N SER A 132 2.60 -6.41 -7.34
CA SER A 132 1.65 -5.67 -8.16
C SER A 132 1.32 -4.33 -7.51
N VAL A 133 1.20 -3.30 -8.33
CA VAL A 133 0.76 -1.96 -7.91
C VAL A 133 -0.24 -1.44 -8.94
N SER A 134 -1.45 -1.16 -8.47
CA SER A 134 -2.56 -0.67 -9.28
C SER A 134 -3.36 0.40 -8.54
N ASP A 135 -4.25 1.06 -9.24
CA ASP A 135 -5.30 1.86 -8.65
C ASP A 135 -6.50 0.96 -8.30
N TYR A 136 -7.28 1.28 -7.28
CA TYR A 136 -8.45 0.48 -6.93
C TYR A 136 -9.74 1.35 -6.97
N PRO A 137 -10.90 0.74 -7.18
CA PRO A 137 -11.12 -0.69 -7.36
C PRO A 137 -10.68 -1.24 -8.71
N ASN A 138 -10.57 -0.42 -9.74
CA ASN A 138 -10.28 -0.90 -11.09
C ASN A 138 -9.46 0.13 -11.86
N GLY A 139 -8.19 -0.07 -12.03
CA GLY A 139 -7.39 0.83 -12.85
C GLY A 139 -5.91 0.51 -12.89
N GLU A 140 -5.24 1.08 -13.89
CA GLU A 140 -3.79 1.16 -13.91
C GLU A 140 -3.33 2.17 -12.85
N PHE A 141 -2.16 1.91 -12.28
CA PHE A 141 -1.60 2.78 -11.27
C PHE A 141 -1.35 4.20 -11.80
N ASN A 142 -1.95 5.17 -11.13
CA ASN A 142 -1.80 6.59 -11.41
C ASN A 142 -1.43 7.34 -10.12
N LEU A 143 -0.22 7.88 -10.09
CA LEU A 143 0.27 8.64 -8.93
C LEU A 143 -0.63 9.82 -8.53
N SER A 144 -1.36 10.40 -9.49
CA SER A 144 -2.20 11.57 -9.25
C SER A 144 -3.60 11.24 -8.75
N SER A 145 -3.98 9.96 -8.71
CA SER A 145 -5.31 9.55 -8.21
C SER A 145 -5.40 9.61 -6.69
N GLY A 146 -4.26 9.54 -6.00
CA GLY A 146 -4.20 9.42 -4.56
C GLY A 146 -4.70 8.06 -4.03
N ARG A 147 -4.80 7.05 -4.92
CA ARG A 147 -5.23 5.69 -4.58
C ARG A 147 -4.16 4.68 -4.92
N ILE A 148 -4.07 3.64 -4.12
CA ILE A 148 -3.15 2.54 -4.36
C ILE A 148 -3.70 1.22 -3.85
N LEU A 149 -3.47 0.17 -4.62
CA LEU A 149 -3.51 -1.21 -4.21
C LEU A 149 -2.15 -1.83 -4.52
N ALA A 150 -1.45 -2.30 -3.51
CA ALA A 150 -0.14 -2.95 -3.64
C ALA A 150 -0.18 -4.30 -2.94
N CYS A 151 0.21 -5.38 -3.61
CA CYS A 151 0.12 -6.72 -3.04
C CYS A 151 1.00 -7.75 -3.77
N SER A 152 1.00 -9.00 -3.27
CA SER A 152 1.42 -10.15 -4.05
C SER A 152 0.62 -10.22 -5.36
N PRO A 153 1.26 -10.46 -6.51
CA PRO A 153 0.54 -10.54 -7.80
C PRO A 153 -0.58 -11.59 -7.83
N ARG A 154 -0.46 -12.64 -7.00
CA ARG A 154 -1.47 -13.69 -6.88
C ARG A 154 -2.74 -13.26 -6.16
N LEU A 155 -2.66 -12.19 -5.36
CA LEU A 155 -3.82 -11.64 -4.62
C LEU A 155 -4.54 -10.53 -5.38
N GLU A 156 -3.92 -9.94 -6.41
CA GLU A 156 -4.38 -8.70 -7.02
C GLU A 156 -5.83 -8.80 -7.53
N GLU A 157 -6.14 -9.84 -8.31
CA GLU A 157 -7.47 -10.01 -8.89
C GLU A 157 -8.55 -10.27 -7.84
N GLU A 158 -8.22 -11.06 -6.81
CA GLU A 158 -9.15 -11.33 -5.71
C GLU A 158 -9.40 -10.05 -4.90
N LEU A 159 -8.35 -9.29 -4.56
CA LEU A 159 -8.46 -8.03 -3.83
C LEU A 159 -9.26 -6.98 -4.62
N LYS A 160 -9.01 -6.80 -5.91
CA LYS A 160 -9.78 -5.90 -6.77
C LYS A 160 -11.24 -6.29 -6.81
N THR A 161 -11.51 -7.59 -6.99
CA THR A 161 -12.88 -8.13 -7.01
C THR A 161 -13.60 -7.86 -5.70
N GLU A 162 -12.96 -8.11 -4.57
CA GLU A 162 -13.59 -7.89 -3.27
C GLU A 162 -13.77 -6.40 -2.96
N LEU A 163 -12.79 -5.56 -3.27
CA LEU A 163 -12.91 -4.11 -3.11
C LEU A 163 -14.02 -3.51 -3.99
N SER A 164 -14.22 -4.03 -5.20
CA SER A 164 -15.29 -3.54 -6.10
C SER A 164 -16.70 -3.85 -5.63
N LYS A 165 -16.89 -4.80 -4.72
CA LYS A 165 -18.19 -5.15 -4.11
C LYS A 165 -18.58 -4.23 -2.97
N VAL A 166 -17.62 -3.46 -2.45
CA VAL A 166 -17.85 -2.62 -1.28
C VAL A 166 -18.58 -1.36 -1.69
N THR A 167 -19.66 -1.08 -0.99
CA THR A 167 -20.38 0.20 -1.07
C THR A 167 -20.06 1.05 0.16
N PRO A 168 -19.83 2.35 0.01
CA PRO A 168 -19.59 3.24 1.14
C PRO A 168 -20.65 3.11 2.22
N LEU A 169 -20.26 3.19 3.48
CA LEU A 169 -21.20 3.22 4.60
C LEU A 169 -22.01 4.52 4.55
N ASN A 170 -23.29 4.42 4.83
CA ASN A 170 -24.14 5.60 4.96
C ASN A 170 -23.64 6.47 6.14
N LYS A 171 -23.39 7.75 5.86
CA LYS A 171 -22.86 8.72 6.83
C LYS A 171 -23.67 8.79 8.13
N GLN A 172 -24.97 8.50 8.07
CA GLN A 172 -25.86 8.47 9.24
C GLN A 172 -25.55 7.33 10.25
N LEU A 173 -24.72 6.36 9.86
CA LEU A 173 -24.37 5.25 10.74
C LEU A 173 -23.23 5.56 11.73
N TYR A 174 -22.54 6.68 11.56
CA TYR A 174 -21.39 7.05 12.39
C TYR A 174 -21.31 8.55 12.75
N THR A 175 -22.38 9.30 12.55
CA THR A 175 -22.63 10.64 13.07
C THR A 175 -23.71 10.60 14.16
#